data_848c070c3c8d15cdecbbb0b1ca68e891
#
_entry.id   848c070c3c8d15cdecbbb0b1ca68e891
#
_cell.length_a   1.000
_cell.length_b   1.000
_cell.length_c   1.000
_cell.angle_alpha   90.00
_cell.angle_beta   90.00
_cell.angle_gamma   90.00
#
_symmetry.space_group_name_H-M   'P 1'
#
loop_
_entity.id
_entity.type
_entity.pdbx_description
1 polymer ?
#
loop_
_entity_poly.entity_id
_entity_poly.type
_entity_poly.pdbx_seq_one_letter_code
_entity_poly.pdbx_strand_id
1 'polypeptide(L)'
;MENKSLKPKIRFKGFTEAWEQRKVTDVGKIFIGLVTTMTKNYTDVGTLLIRNSDIKDNHFEFDSNPIHLDEGFAKSNDSRRMHIGDVVTVHTGDVGTSAVITEKEDGSIGFATIVTRPNKEIIDSNYLSTYLNTEQHKNWAINQSTGDGRTNYNLKEFTQLIVPLPSLKEQQCISKYIKQIDNLITLHQKKLNKLKNIKKSLLEKMFV
;
A
#
# COMPACT_ATOMS: atom_id res chain seq x y z
N MET A 1 -31.04 1.10 2.66
CA MET A 1 -29.99 0.39 3.43
C MET A 1 -29.88 1.08 4.76
N GLU A 2 -30.19 0.40 5.87
CA GLU A 2 -30.04 0.97 7.21
C GLU A 2 -28.57 1.35 7.43
N ASN A 3 -28.37 2.60 7.78
CA ASN A 3 -27.07 3.17 8.12
C ASN A 3 -26.64 2.55 9.48
N LYS A 4 -26.07 1.34 9.45
CA LYS A 4 -25.51 0.73 10.67
C LYS A 4 -24.38 1.64 11.15
N SER A 5 -24.63 2.31 12.27
CA SER A 5 -23.62 3.09 12.98
C SER A 5 -22.39 2.21 13.26
N LEU A 6 -21.28 2.44 12.54
CA LEU A 6 -20.04 1.72 12.76
C LEU A 6 -19.34 2.31 13.98
N LYS A 7 -19.27 1.51 15.06
CA LYS A 7 -18.46 1.85 16.24
C LYS A 7 -17.42 0.74 16.43
N PRO A 8 -16.12 1.02 16.34
CA PRO A 8 -15.11 0.01 16.59
C PRO A 8 -15.11 -0.43 18.06
N LYS A 9 -14.74 -1.70 18.32
CA LYS A 9 -14.64 -2.25 19.68
C LYS A 9 -13.54 -1.60 20.51
N ILE A 10 -12.46 -1.17 19.86
CA ILE A 10 -11.31 -0.49 20.47
C ILE A 10 -11.19 0.89 19.83
N ARG A 11 -11.02 1.91 20.66
CA ARG A 11 -10.98 3.28 20.19
C ARG A 11 -10.11 4.15 21.12
N PHE A 12 -9.48 5.16 20.57
CA PHE A 12 -8.78 6.15 21.37
C PHE A 12 -9.74 6.96 22.22
N LYS A 13 -9.32 7.31 23.45
CA LYS A 13 -10.12 8.14 24.34
C LYS A 13 -10.41 9.52 23.68
N GLY A 14 -11.65 9.95 23.74
CA GLY A 14 -12.10 11.25 23.23
C GLY A 14 -12.80 11.19 21.88
N PHE A 15 -12.79 10.06 21.18
CA PHE A 15 -13.56 9.89 19.96
C PHE A 15 -14.83 9.06 20.25
N THR A 16 -16.00 9.67 20.02
CA THR A 16 -17.31 9.08 20.34
C THR A 16 -18.22 8.94 19.14
N GLU A 17 -18.00 9.78 18.12
CA GLU A 17 -18.84 9.83 16.93
C GLU A 17 -18.80 8.51 16.14
N ALA A 18 -19.94 8.15 15.55
CA ALA A 18 -19.99 6.99 14.66
C ALA A 18 -19.13 7.24 13.42
N TRP A 19 -18.48 6.18 12.92
CA TRP A 19 -17.74 6.26 11.66
C TRP A 19 -18.71 6.32 10.48
N GLU A 20 -18.41 7.18 9.52
CA GLU A 20 -19.10 7.20 8.24
C GLU A 20 -18.66 6.01 7.37
N GLN A 21 -19.43 5.74 6.33
CA GLN A 21 -19.08 4.81 5.26
C GLN A 21 -19.10 5.57 3.93
N ARG A 22 -18.00 5.58 3.23
CA ARG A 22 -17.93 6.23 1.91
C ARG A 22 -17.31 5.30 0.88
N LYS A 23 -17.73 5.44 -0.36
CA LYS A 23 -17.04 4.77 -1.46
C LYS A 23 -15.62 5.32 -1.56
N VAL A 24 -14.68 4.45 -1.93
CA VAL A 24 -13.29 4.86 -2.17
C VAL A 24 -13.19 5.97 -3.22
N THR A 25 -14.12 6.01 -4.17
CA THR A 25 -14.23 7.09 -5.18
C THR A 25 -14.60 8.46 -4.61
N ASP A 26 -15.23 8.49 -3.44
CA ASP A 26 -15.65 9.73 -2.78
C ASP A 26 -14.52 10.32 -1.92
N VAL A 27 -13.48 9.51 -1.63
CA VAL A 27 -12.36 9.93 -0.78
C VAL A 27 -11.08 10.23 -1.57
N GLY A 28 -11.06 9.96 -2.89
CA GLY A 28 -9.90 10.26 -3.73
C GLY A 28 -10.11 9.94 -5.22
N LYS A 29 -9.19 10.44 -6.04
CA LYS A 29 -9.13 10.09 -7.46
C LYS A 29 -8.45 8.73 -7.62
N ILE A 30 -9.05 7.83 -8.41
CA ILE A 30 -8.53 6.48 -8.62
C ILE A 30 -8.13 6.34 -10.09
N PHE A 31 -6.98 5.72 -10.32
CA PHE A 31 -6.50 5.38 -11.65
C PHE A 31 -5.66 4.10 -11.60
N ILE A 32 -5.39 3.52 -12.76
CA ILE A 32 -4.50 2.37 -12.89
C ILE A 32 -3.15 2.83 -13.44
N GLY A 33 -2.07 2.19 -13.02
CA GLY A 33 -0.75 2.35 -13.60
C GLY A 33 -0.71 1.91 -15.07
N LEU A 34 0.48 1.86 -15.65
CA LEU A 34 0.61 1.41 -17.03
C LEU A 34 0.31 -0.09 -17.14
N VAL A 35 -0.50 -0.46 -18.12
CA VAL A 35 -0.90 -1.84 -18.44
C VAL A 35 -0.41 -2.29 -19.82
N THR A 36 0.61 -1.64 -20.35
CA THR A 36 1.18 -1.91 -21.67
C THR A 36 2.55 -2.58 -21.56
N THR A 37 2.97 -3.28 -22.61
CA THR A 37 4.33 -3.82 -22.71
C THR A 37 5.33 -2.66 -22.85
N MET A 38 6.20 -2.50 -21.87
CA MET A 38 7.13 -1.39 -21.78
C MET A 38 8.60 -1.81 -21.63
N THR A 39 8.91 -3.11 -21.77
CA THR A 39 10.25 -3.66 -21.58
C THR A 39 11.32 -3.00 -22.47
N LYS A 40 10.92 -2.47 -23.63
CA LYS A 40 11.81 -1.70 -24.52
C LYS A 40 12.29 -0.37 -23.92
N ASN A 41 11.58 0.12 -22.92
CA ASN A 41 11.86 1.39 -22.25
C ASN A 41 12.46 1.19 -20.86
N TYR A 42 12.88 -0.05 -20.52
CA TYR A 42 13.58 -0.33 -19.26
C TYR A 42 15.00 0.17 -19.33
N THR A 43 15.42 0.84 -18.28
CA THR A 43 16.76 1.45 -18.13
C THR A 43 17.24 1.24 -16.70
N ASP A 44 18.53 1.44 -16.46
CA ASP A 44 19.13 1.38 -15.12
C ASP A 44 18.92 2.70 -14.33
N VAL A 45 18.61 3.79 -15.03
CA VAL A 45 18.43 5.13 -14.46
C VAL A 45 17.25 5.83 -15.13
N GLY A 46 16.48 6.58 -14.39
CA GLY A 46 15.30 7.29 -14.91
C GLY A 46 14.14 7.26 -13.93
N THR A 47 12.91 7.20 -14.44
CA THR A 47 11.70 7.13 -13.61
C THR A 47 11.54 5.74 -13.02
N LEU A 48 11.46 5.64 -11.69
CA LEU A 48 11.25 4.37 -10.97
C LEU A 48 9.93 3.70 -11.43
N LEU A 49 10.01 2.41 -11.76
CA LEU A 49 8.85 1.58 -12.05
C LEU A 49 8.49 0.75 -10.82
N ILE A 50 7.26 0.91 -10.29
CA ILE A 50 6.75 0.13 -9.18
C ILE A 50 5.88 -1.01 -9.71
N ARG A 51 6.29 -2.24 -9.45
CA ARG A 51 5.55 -3.46 -9.80
C ARG A 51 4.69 -3.94 -8.61
N ASN A 52 3.71 -4.79 -8.86
CA ASN A 52 2.92 -5.41 -7.80
C ASN A 52 3.78 -6.15 -6.76
N SER A 53 4.88 -6.78 -7.19
CA SER A 53 5.83 -7.48 -6.30
C SER A 53 6.59 -6.57 -5.34
N ASP A 54 6.73 -5.31 -5.68
CA ASP A 54 7.52 -4.34 -4.91
C ASP A 54 6.69 -3.73 -3.76
N ILE A 55 5.36 -3.92 -3.79
CA ILE A 55 4.43 -3.38 -2.79
C ILE A 55 4.26 -4.41 -1.67
N LYS A 56 4.52 -3.98 -0.44
CA LYS A 56 4.31 -4.73 0.79
C LYS A 56 3.36 -3.95 1.72
N ASP A 57 2.95 -4.58 2.82
CA ASP A 57 2.08 -3.93 3.80
C ASP A 57 2.71 -2.63 4.32
N ASN A 58 2.16 -1.49 3.88
CA ASN A 58 2.57 -0.13 4.26
C ASN A 58 4.02 0.27 3.88
N HIS A 59 4.71 -0.46 3.01
CA HIS A 59 6.06 -0.09 2.54
C HIS A 59 6.38 -0.69 1.16
N PHE A 60 7.53 -0.30 0.59
CA PHE A 60 8.04 -0.86 -0.65
C PHE A 60 9.31 -1.67 -0.37
N GLU A 61 9.46 -2.79 -1.07
CA GLU A 61 10.69 -3.58 -1.15
C GLU A 61 11.08 -3.75 -2.60
N PHE A 62 12.22 -3.21 -2.96
CA PHE A 62 12.77 -3.32 -4.30
C PHE A 62 13.90 -4.35 -4.33
N ASP A 63 14.08 -4.99 -5.47
CA ASP A 63 15.27 -5.78 -5.77
C ASP A 63 16.54 -4.91 -5.66
N SER A 64 17.72 -5.53 -5.59
CA SER A 64 19.00 -4.83 -5.54
C SER A 64 19.23 -3.90 -6.74
N ASN A 65 18.55 -4.14 -7.84
CA ASN A 65 18.56 -3.32 -9.05
C ASN A 65 17.12 -3.00 -9.49
N PRO A 66 16.49 -1.95 -8.94
CA PRO A 66 15.13 -1.56 -9.30
C PRO A 66 15.01 -1.19 -10.78
N ILE A 67 13.88 -1.54 -11.39
CA ILE A 67 13.63 -1.20 -12.78
C ILE A 67 13.25 0.28 -12.88
N HIS A 68 13.86 0.97 -13.85
CA HIS A 68 13.49 2.33 -14.22
C HIS A 68 12.97 2.38 -15.65
N LEU A 69 12.24 3.42 -15.96
CA LEU A 69 11.75 3.73 -17.30
C LEU A 69 12.57 4.88 -17.90
N ASP A 70 12.82 4.80 -19.20
CA ASP A 70 13.31 5.94 -19.97
C ASP A 70 12.47 7.18 -19.69
N GLU A 71 13.16 8.32 -19.47
CA GLU A 71 12.50 9.56 -19.04
C GLU A 71 11.59 10.15 -20.14
N GLY A 72 11.93 9.97 -21.40
CA GLY A 72 11.10 10.40 -22.53
C GLY A 72 9.79 9.61 -22.59
N PHE A 73 9.89 8.28 -22.39
CA PHE A 73 8.71 7.42 -22.27
C PHE A 73 7.87 7.75 -21.02
N ALA A 74 8.50 7.94 -19.88
CA ALA A 74 7.83 8.31 -18.64
C ALA A 74 7.12 9.67 -18.78
N LYS A 75 7.74 10.66 -19.41
CA LYS A 75 7.14 11.98 -19.68
C LYS A 75 5.93 11.89 -20.60
N SER A 76 5.94 11.01 -21.60
CA SER A 76 4.77 10.79 -22.46
C SER A 76 3.60 10.13 -21.70
N ASN A 77 3.84 9.58 -20.50
CA ASN A 77 2.87 8.96 -19.60
C ASN A 77 2.72 9.73 -18.27
N ASP A 78 3.02 11.01 -18.25
CA ASP A 78 3.07 11.87 -17.04
C ASP A 78 1.79 11.83 -16.21
N SER A 79 0.63 11.68 -16.85
CA SER A 79 -0.66 11.52 -16.17
C SER A 79 -0.76 10.28 -15.26
N ARG A 80 0.19 9.35 -15.38
CA ARG A 80 0.29 8.13 -14.57
C ARG A 80 1.33 8.22 -13.46
N ARG A 81 2.04 9.35 -13.37
CA ARG A 81 2.99 9.57 -12.27
C ARG A 81 2.27 9.61 -10.94
N MET A 82 2.86 8.92 -10.00
CA MET A 82 2.44 8.91 -8.61
C MET A 82 3.18 10.00 -7.85
N HIS A 83 2.51 10.56 -6.85
CA HIS A 83 3.04 11.66 -6.03
C HIS A 83 2.96 11.32 -4.55
N ILE A 84 3.76 12.03 -3.75
CA ILE A 84 3.77 11.88 -2.28
C ILE A 84 2.35 11.88 -1.72
N GLY A 85 2.01 10.81 -1.03
CA GLY A 85 0.69 10.60 -0.43
C GLY A 85 -0.29 9.82 -1.30
N ASP A 86 0.04 9.48 -2.55
CA ASP A 86 -0.74 8.50 -3.30
C ASP A 86 -0.64 7.12 -2.62
N VAL A 87 -1.74 6.36 -2.63
CA VAL A 87 -1.79 5.00 -2.11
C VAL A 87 -1.81 4.03 -3.28
N VAL A 88 -0.80 3.16 -3.32
CA VAL A 88 -0.65 2.15 -4.39
C VAL A 88 -1.10 0.81 -3.86
N THR A 89 -1.96 0.14 -4.62
CA THR A 89 -2.58 -1.15 -4.24
C THR A 89 -2.28 -2.21 -5.28
N VAL A 90 -1.91 -3.39 -4.82
CA VAL A 90 -1.64 -4.57 -5.66
C VAL A 90 -2.90 -5.00 -6.39
N HIS A 91 -2.79 -5.03 -7.73
CA HIS A 91 -3.85 -5.49 -8.64
C HIS A 91 -3.79 -7.00 -8.89
N THR A 92 -2.59 -7.58 -8.96
CA THR A 92 -2.39 -9.01 -9.30
C THR A 92 -1.37 -9.64 -8.36
N GLY A 93 -1.69 -10.82 -7.85
CA GLY A 93 -0.86 -11.55 -6.88
C GLY A 93 -1.39 -11.40 -5.47
N ASP A 94 -0.67 -10.72 -4.58
CA ASP A 94 -1.11 -10.42 -3.20
C ASP A 94 -2.08 -9.21 -3.19
N VAL A 95 -3.25 -9.46 -3.80
CA VAL A 95 -4.24 -8.41 -4.10
C VAL A 95 -4.70 -7.68 -2.84
N GLY A 96 -4.84 -6.36 -2.97
CA GLY A 96 -5.27 -5.49 -1.88
C GLY A 96 -4.12 -4.97 -1.01
N THR A 97 -2.93 -5.62 -1.03
CA THR A 97 -1.74 -5.09 -0.35
C THR A 97 -1.41 -3.69 -0.84
N SER A 98 -1.13 -2.76 0.06
CA SER A 98 -1.04 -1.34 -0.26
C SER A 98 0.10 -0.66 0.48
N ALA A 99 0.67 0.37 -0.17
CA ALA A 99 1.68 1.24 0.41
C ALA A 99 1.47 2.70 -0.02
N VAL A 100 2.01 3.64 0.76
CA VAL A 100 1.94 5.08 0.50
C VAL A 100 3.21 5.54 -0.19
N ILE A 101 3.09 6.27 -1.29
CA ILE A 101 4.21 6.93 -1.97
C ILE A 101 4.82 7.96 -1.03
N THR A 102 6.12 7.82 -0.78
CA THR A 102 6.94 8.73 0.02
C THR A 102 7.84 9.58 -0.89
N GLU A 103 8.72 10.39 -0.32
CA GLU A 103 9.71 11.17 -1.06
C GLU A 103 10.65 10.30 -1.93
N LYS A 104 10.87 9.05 -1.53
CA LYS A 104 11.74 8.12 -2.27
C LYS A 104 11.12 7.62 -3.56
N GLU A 105 9.80 7.47 -3.58
CA GLU A 105 9.04 6.95 -4.70
C GLU A 105 8.33 8.05 -5.49
N ASP A 106 8.47 9.33 -5.10
CA ASP A 106 7.80 10.44 -5.78
C ASP A 106 8.18 10.49 -7.27
N GLY A 107 7.20 10.74 -8.12
CA GLY A 107 7.37 10.74 -9.57
C GLY A 107 7.42 9.36 -10.24
N SER A 108 7.38 8.27 -9.47
CA SER A 108 7.37 6.90 -10.02
C SER A 108 6.08 6.60 -10.82
N ILE A 109 6.15 5.53 -11.62
CA ILE A 109 5.00 5.01 -12.38
C ILE A 109 4.75 3.56 -11.96
N GLY A 110 3.47 3.19 -11.77
CA GLY A 110 3.10 1.83 -11.44
C GLY A 110 2.88 0.96 -12.67
N PHE A 111 3.26 -0.33 -12.59
CA PHE A 111 2.91 -1.32 -13.59
C PHE A 111 1.72 -2.14 -13.15
N ALA A 112 0.59 -1.95 -13.81
CA ALA A 112 -0.67 -2.63 -13.53
C ALA A 112 -1.06 -2.57 -12.02
N THR A 113 -0.80 -1.44 -11.37
CA THR A 113 -1.16 -1.20 -9.97
C THR A 113 -2.38 -0.29 -9.90
N ILE A 114 -3.22 -0.44 -8.89
CA ILE A 114 -4.29 0.52 -8.62
C ILE A 114 -3.71 1.67 -7.78
N VAL A 115 -3.98 2.91 -8.17
CA VAL A 115 -3.52 4.10 -7.46
C VAL A 115 -4.71 4.90 -7.00
N THR A 116 -4.74 5.20 -5.72
CA THR A 116 -5.67 6.17 -5.13
C THR A 116 -4.90 7.43 -4.76
N ARG A 117 -5.29 8.58 -5.31
CA ARG A 117 -4.82 9.90 -4.90
C ARG A 117 -5.80 10.48 -3.91
N PRO A 118 -5.54 10.42 -2.60
CA PRO A 118 -6.50 10.80 -1.57
C PRO A 118 -6.81 12.30 -1.60
N ASN A 119 -8.06 12.65 -1.32
CA ASN A 119 -8.40 14.00 -0.91
C ASN A 119 -7.98 14.16 0.56
N LYS A 120 -6.89 14.90 0.79
CA LYS A 120 -6.27 15.09 2.12
C LYS A 120 -7.17 15.78 3.15
N GLU A 121 -8.26 16.43 2.70
CA GLU A 121 -9.27 17.02 3.60
C GLU A 121 -10.27 15.98 4.12
N ILE A 122 -10.34 14.81 3.48
CA ILE A 122 -11.30 13.75 3.79
C ILE A 122 -10.61 12.53 4.39
N ILE A 123 -9.48 12.11 3.81
CA ILE A 123 -8.82 10.87 4.21
C ILE A 123 -7.30 11.03 4.30
N ASP A 124 -6.74 10.49 5.38
CA ASP A 124 -5.30 10.34 5.58
C ASP A 124 -4.76 9.17 4.75
N SER A 125 -3.68 9.38 4.00
CA SER A 125 -3.08 8.36 3.12
C SER A 125 -2.62 7.12 3.89
N ASN A 126 -2.00 7.32 5.07
CA ASN A 126 -1.53 6.20 5.89
C ASN A 126 -2.70 5.43 6.51
N TYR A 127 -3.79 6.12 6.88
CA TYR A 127 -5.01 5.46 7.33
C TYR A 127 -5.61 4.60 6.22
N LEU A 128 -5.73 5.14 5.01
CA LEU A 128 -6.25 4.38 3.87
C LEU A 128 -5.39 3.14 3.58
N SER A 129 -4.07 3.29 3.51
CA SER A 129 -3.14 2.17 3.32
C SER A 129 -3.27 1.13 4.45
N THR A 130 -3.35 1.58 5.70
CA THR A 130 -3.55 0.69 6.86
C THR A 130 -4.86 -0.09 6.75
N TYR A 131 -5.97 0.57 6.37
CA TYR A 131 -7.25 -0.10 6.16
C TYR A 131 -7.18 -1.11 5.01
N LEU A 132 -6.57 -0.76 3.89
CA LEU A 132 -6.42 -1.65 2.75
C LEU A 132 -5.56 -2.89 3.07
N ASN A 133 -4.66 -2.82 4.03
CA ASN A 133 -3.86 -3.95 4.49
C ASN A 133 -4.55 -4.81 5.57
N THR A 134 -5.78 -4.48 5.98
CA THR A 134 -6.53 -5.35 6.90
C THR A 134 -6.97 -6.65 6.22
N GLU A 135 -7.04 -7.73 6.99
CA GLU A 135 -7.59 -9.01 6.51
C GLU A 135 -9.03 -8.85 5.98
N GLN A 136 -9.82 -7.97 6.60
CA GLN A 136 -11.18 -7.68 6.15
C GLN A 136 -11.20 -7.17 4.71
N HIS A 137 -10.34 -6.20 4.37
CA HIS A 137 -10.26 -5.69 3.01
C HIS A 137 -9.62 -6.71 2.05
N LYS A 138 -8.51 -7.34 2.44
CA LYS A 138 -7.84 -8.35 1.60
C LYS A 138 -8.78 -9.50 1.25
N ASN A 139 -9.53 -10.02 2.21
CA ASN A 139 -10.55 -11.06 1.96
C ASN A 139 -11.66 -10.55 1.04
N TRP A 140 -12.10 -9.30 1.21
CA TRP A 140 -13.08 -8.68 0.32
C TRP A 140 -12.50 -8.56 -1.10
N ALA A 141 -11.27 -8.08 -1.26
CA ALA A 141 -10.58 -7.96 -2.53
C ALA A 141 -10.43 -9.30 -3.25
N ILE A 142 -10.05 -10.36 -2.53
CA ILE A 142 -9.97 -11.72 -3.05
C ILE A 142 -11.34 -12.20 -3.55
N ASN A 143 -12.40 -11.99 -2.77
CA ASN A 143 -13.76 -12.41 -3.13
C ASN A 143 -14.32 -11.63 -4.33
N GLN A 144 -13.90 -10.40 -4.56
CA GLN A 144 -14.28 -9.60 -5.72
C GLN A 144 -13.38 -9.86 -6.94
N SER A 145 -12.25 -10.52 -6.74
CA SER A 145 -11.29 -10.78 -7.82
C SER A 145 -11.80 -11.85 -8.78
N THR A 146 -11.45 -11.69 -10.03
CA THR A 146 -11.79 -12.60 -11.11
C THR A 146 -10.52 -13.15 -11.78
N GLY A 147 -10.57 -14.34 -12.32
CA GLY A 147 -9.51 -14.91 -13.15
C GLY A 147 -9.28 -16.40 -12.91
N ASP A 148 -9.17 -17.14 -14.00
CA ASP A 148 -8.78 -18.56 -14.00
C ASP A 148 -7.25 -18.64 -13.84
N GLY A 149 -6.81 -18.96 -12.62
CA GLY A 149 -5.39 -19.20 -12.30
C GLY A 149 -4.58 -18.01 -11.81
N ARG A 150 -5.07 -16.76 -11.89
CA ARG A 150 -4.49 -15.57 -11.23
C ARG A 150 -5.57 -14.69 -10.67
N THR A 151 -5.46 -14.35 -9.42
CA THR A 151 -6.36 -13.41 -8.75
C THR A 151 -6.08 -11.98 -9.27
N ASN A 152 -7.09 -11.36 -9.91
CA ASN A 152 -7.01 -10.00 -10.41
C ASN A 152 -8.07 -9.13 -9.72
N TYR A 153 -7.61 -8.17 -8.95
CA TYR A 153 -8.43 -7.15 -8.31
C TYR A 153 -8.57 -5.96 -9.26
N ASN A 154 -9.63 -5.97 -10.09
CA ASN A 154 -9.76 -4.98 -11.14
C ASN A 154 -10.22 -3.63 -10.61
N LEU A 155 -9.93 -2.58 -11.36
CA LEU A 155 -10.33 -1.21 -11.03
C LEU A 155 -11.84 -1.06 -10.80
N LYS A 156 -12.66 -1.78 -11.59
CA LYS A 156 -14.12 -1.78 -11.48
C LYS A 156 -14.58 -2.23 -10.09
N GLU A 157 -14.02 -3.32 -9.59
CA GLU A 157 -14.34 -3.87 -8.28
C GLU A 157 -13.79 -2.97 -7.18
N PHE A 158 -12.55 -2.47 -7.32
CA PHE A 158 -11.95 -1.53 -6.37
C PHE A 158 -12.81 -0.28 -6.17
N THR A 159 -13.39 0.27 -7.23
CA THR A 159 -14.25 1.47 -7.14
C THR A 159 -15.56 1.24 -6.36
N GLN A 160 -15.93 -0.02 -6.09
CA GLN A 160 -17.10 -0.36 -5.25
C GLN A 160 -16.75 -0.48 -3.76
N LEU A 161 -15.48 -0.41 -3.42
CA LEU A 161 -15.03 -0.54 -2.03
C LEU A 161 -15.65 0.55 -1.15
N ILE A 162 -16.22 0.13 -0.03
CA ILE A 162 -16.70 1.02 1.02
C ILE A 162 -15.64 1.12 2.10
N VAL A 163 -15.17 2.33 2.35
CA VAL A 163 -14.15 2.64 3.35
C VAL A 163 -14.84 3.16 4.62
N PRO A 164 -14.57 2.56 5.80
CA PRO A 164 -14.99 3.14 7.07
C PRO A 164 -14.19 4.43 7.32
N LEU A 165 -14.90 5.51 7.64
CA LEU A 165 -14.30 6.85 7.67
C LEU A 165 -14.57 7.53 9.03
N PRO A 166 -13.62 7.45 9.98
CA PRO A 166 -13.65 8.27 11.18
C PRO A 166 -13.29 9.74 10.87
N SER A 167 -13.35 10.61 11.86
CA SER A 167 -12.83 11.96 11.72
C SER A 167 -11.35 11.94 11.32
N LEU A 168 -10.89 12.94 10.55
CA LEU A 168 -9.51 13.01 10.07
C LEU A 168 -8.48 12.93 11.21
N LYS A 169 -8.78 13.55 12.36
CA LYS A 169 -7.95 13.45 13.57
C LYS A 169 -7.83 12.02 14.09
N GLU A 170 -8.92 11.27 14.09
CA GLU A 170 -8.90 9.87 14.52
C GLU A 170 -8.16 8.98 13.53
N GLN A 171 -8.34 9.21 12.22
CA GLN A 171 -7.58 8.53 11.18
C GLN A 171 -6.07 8.67 11.40
N GLN A 172 -5.60 9.90 11.66
CA GLN A 172 -4.19 10.19 11.95
C GLN A 172 -3.69 9.53 13.24
N CYS A 173 -4.55 9.47 14.27
CA CYS A 173 -4.21 8.73 15.50
C CYS A 173 -4.06 7.23 15.23
N ILE A 174 -4.98 6.64 14.48
CA ILE A 174 -4.96 5.21 14.14
C ILE A 174 -3.71 4.90 13.31
N SER A 175 -3.47 5.60 12.21
CA SER A 175 -2.35 5.33 11.31
C SER A 175 -1.00 5.52 12.01
N LYS A 176 -0.86 6.58 12.81
CA LYS A 176 0.35 6.83 13.60
C LYS A 176 0.63 5.71 14.60
N TYR A 177 -0.40 5.24 15.31
CA TYR A 177 -0.26 4.17 16.29
C TYR A 177 0.13 2.85 15.65
N ILE A 178 -0.53 2.46 14.58
CA ILE A 178 -0.20 1.24 13.82
C ILE A 178 1.23 1.32 13.28
N LYS A 179 1.63 2.44 12.67
CA LYS A 179 3.00 2.65 12.19
C LYS A 179 4.05 2.53 13.31
N GLN A 180 3.75 2.96 14.53
CA GLN A 180 4.65 2.76 15.67
C GLN A 180 4.80 1.27 16.02
N ILE A 181 3.72 0.50 15.98
CA ILE A 181 3.76 -0.95 16.20
C ILE A 181 4.58 -1.63 15.10
N ASP A 182 4.37 -1.31 13.83
CA ASP A 182 5.13 -1.86 12.69
C ASP A 182 6.64 -1.58 12.83
N ASN A 183 6.99 -0.36 13.25
CA ASN A 183 8.38 0.01 13.51
C ASN A 183 9.00 -0.81 14.65
N LEU A 184 8.25 -1.06 15.74
CA LEU A 184 8.70 -1.90 16.84
C LEU A 184 8.89 -3.35 16.40
N ILE A 185 7.95 -3.90 15.64
CA ILE A 185 8.06 -5.25 15.07
C ILE A 185 9.33 -5.36 14.22
N THR A 186 9.56 -4.41 13.31
CA THR A 186 10.75 -4.37 12.45
C THR A 186 12.04 -4.31 13.27
N LEU A 187 12.09 -3.46 14.29
CA LEU A 187 13.26 -3.32 15.17
C LEU A 187 13.56 -4.62 15.92
N HIS A 188 12.53 -5.25 16.48
CA HIS A 188 12.67 -6.52 17.19
C HIS A 188 13.10 -7.65 16.25
N GLN A 189 12.60 -7.69 15.02
CA GLN A 189 13.01 -8.67 14.02
C GLN A 189 14.49 -8.52 13.65
N LYS A 190 14.96 -7.28 13.44
CA LYS A 190 16.39 -7.00 13.20
C LYS A 190 17.26 -7.46 14.37
N LYS A 191 16.84 -7.18 15.62
CA LYS A 191 17.54 -7.61 16.82
C LYS A 191 17.60 -9.14 16.92
N LEU A 192 16.49 -9.81 16.67
CA LEU A 192 16.41 -11.28 16.66
C LEU A 192 17.37 -11.89 15.63
N ASN A 193 17.38 -11.35 14.40
CA ASN A 193 18.27 -11.84 13.35
C ASN A 193 19.75 -11.65 13.72
N LYS A 194 20.09 -10.48 14.31
CA LYS A 194 21.45 -10.24 14.81
C LYS A 194 21.86 -11.27 15.87
N LEU A 195 20.98 -11.56 16.83
CA LEU A 195 21.26 -12.56 17.89
C LEU A 195 21.40 -13.97 17.31
N LYS A 196 20.58 -14.35 16.31
CA LYS A 196 20.73 -15.63 15.60
C LYS A 196 22.09 -15.73 14.90
N ASN A 197 22.55 -14.67 14.25
CA ASN A 197 23.86 -14.65 13.59
C ASN A 197 25.01 -14.74 14.59
N ILE A 198 24.93 -14.04 15.72
CA ILE A 198 25.93 -14.16 16.82
C ILE A 198 25.96 -15.58 17.35
N LYS A 199 24.79 -16.19 17.66
CA LYS A 199 24.69 -17.58 18.10
C LYS A 199 25.36 -18.53 17.10
N LYS A 200 25.05 -18.39 15.81
CA LYS A 200 25.65 -19.20 14.74
C LYS A 200 27.17 -19.08 14.74
N SER A 201 27.71 -17.87 14.76
CA SER A 201 29.16 -17.62 14.76
C SER A 201 29.85 -18.17 16.00
N LEU A 202 29.22 -18.08 17.19
CA LEU A 202 29.78 -18.66 18.41
C LEU A 202 29.82 -20.18 18.32
N LEU A 203 28.77 -20.84 17.87
CA LEU A 203 28.74 -22.29 17.67
C LEU A 203 29.84 -22.75 16.73
N GLU A 204 30.00 -22.08 15.58
CA GLU A 204 31.08 -22.40 14.62
C GLU A 204 32.49 -22.24 15.20
N LYS A 205 32.72 -21.33 16.16
CA LYS A 205 34.01 -21.08 16.77
C LYS A 205 34.27 -21.92 18.03
N MET A 206 33.24 -22.43 18.71
CA MET A 206 33.37 -23.19 19.93
C MET A 206 33.50 -24.69 19.71
N PHE A 207 33.13 -25.19 18.56
CA PHE A 207 33.08 -26.61 18.22
C PHE A 207 33.97 -26.98 17.01
N VAL A 208 35.00 -26.19 16.73
CA VAL A 208 36.01 -26.49 15.69
C VAL A 208 37.19 -27.21 16.34
#